data_93c8f865f4ce9267b87f40dad230dbb8
#
_entry.id   93c8f865f4ce9267b87f40dad230dbb8
#
_cell.length_a   1.000
_cell.length_b   1.000
_cell.length_c   1.000
_cell.angle_alpha   90.00
_cell.angle_beta   90.00
_cell.angle_gamma   90.00
#
_symmetry.space_group_name_H-M   'P 1'
#
loop_
_entity.id
_entity.type
_entity.pdbx_description
1 polymer ?
#
loop_
_entity_poly.entity_id
_entity_poly.type
_entity_poly.pdbx_seq_one_letter_code
_entity_poly.pdbx_strand_id
1 'polypeptide(L)'
;MADINAKISKGMLGTKLGMTQVWNENGKLVPVTVIELAPNVVTQIRTPEKDGYNAVQIAYGQIDPRKVNKPLTAHFEAAGVTPRRHVTEIRTADAADYALGQELTVDGTFEAGQLVDVVGTSKGKGTAGVMKRHNFKGVSASHGAHRNHRKPGSIGASSTPSRVFKGMRMAGRMGGERVTVLNLTVHAVDVEKGLLLVKGAVPGARGRIVFVRNAVKGA
;
A
#
# COMPACT_ATOMS: atom_id res chain seq x y z
N MET A 1 -11.00 -21.96 6.56
CA MET A 1 -10.06 -20.99 5.94
C MET A 1 -9.14 -20.51 7.05
N ALA A 2 -7.82 -20.69 6.91
CA ALA A 2 -6.88 -20.17 7.90
C ALA A 2 -7.07 -18.64 7.97
N ASP A 3 -7.13 -18.10 9.17
CA ASP A 3 -7.33 -16.67 9.39
C ASP A 3 -6.13 -15.90 8.79
N ILE A 4 -6.38 -15.13 7.74
CA ILE A 4 -5.36 -14.34 7.06
C ILE A 4 -4.72 -13.34 8.02
N ASN A 5 -5.45 -12.89 9.03
CA ASN A 5 -4.95 -11.94 10.04
C ASN A 5 -3.91 -12.57 10.97
N ALA A 6 -3.98 -13.88 11.21
CA ALA A 6 -2.97 -14.60 12.01
C ALA A 6 -1.59 -14.69 11.33
N LYS A 7 -1.54 -14.47 10.01
CA LYS A 7 -0.27 -14.47 9.23
C LYS A 7 0.41 -13.09 9.16
N ILE A 8 -0.29 -12.01 9.52
CA ILE A 8 0.27 -10.65 9.52
C ILE A 8 0.69 -10.34 10.95
N SER A 9 1.95 -10.58 11.26
CA SER A 9 2.48 -10.31 12.61
C SER A 9 3.15 -8.95 12.72
N LYS A 10 3.79 -8.48 11.65
CA LYS A 10 4.59 -7.25 11.66
C LYS A 10 4.31 -6.37 10.45
N GLY A 11 4.43 -5.06 10.63
CA GLY A 11 4.31 -4.11 9.54
C GLY A 11 4.70 -2.70 9.99
N MET A 12 5.12 -1.87 9.04
CA MET A 12 5.51 -0.48 9.27
C MET A 12 5.07 0.43 8.13
N LEU A 13 4.80 1.69 8.45
CA LEU A 13 4.66 2.76 7.48
C LEU A 13 6.04 3.34 7.15
N GLY A 14 6.24 3.66 5.89
CA GLY A 14 7.46 4.30 5.43
C GLY A 14 7.26 5.20 4.22
N THR A 15 8.30 5.91 3.85
CA THR A 15 8.33 6.82 2.70
C THR A 15 9.14 6.19 1.57
N LYS A 16 8.56 6.10 0.38
CA LYS A 16 9.27 5.67 -0.82
C LYS A 16 10.25 6.76 -1.26
N LEU A 17 11.54 6.52 -1.15
CA LEU A 17 12.58 7.47 -1.59
C LEU A 17 12.81 7.40 -3.10
N GLY A 18 12.80 6.22 -3.69
CA GLY A 18 13.02 6.03 -5.13
C GLY A 18 13.43 4.61 -5.47
N MET A 19 13.97 4.45 -6.68
CA MET A 19 14.54 3.18 -7.14
C MET A 19 16.01 3.39 -7.51
N THR A 20 16.80 2.36 -7.26
CA THR A 20 18.20 2.27 -7.65
C THR A 20 18.54 0.84 -8.07
N GLN A 21 19.79 0.61 -8.37
CA GLN A 21 20.32 -0.71 -8.71
C GLN A 21 21.47 -1.04 -7.76
N VAL A 22 21.52 -2.27 -7.32
CA VAL A 22 22.60 -2.80 -6.45
C VAL A 22 23.13 -4.10 -7.02
N TRP A 23 24.38 -4.38 -6.78
CA TRP A 23 24.99 -5.67 -7.15
C TRP A 23 24.66 -6.70 -6.08
N ASN A 24 24.28 -7.90 -6.48
CA ASN A 24 24.18 -9.02 -5.56
C ASN A 24 25.55 -9.74 -5.46
N GLU A 25 25.65 -10.70 -4.56
CA GLU A 25 26.84 -11.52 -4.32
C GLU A 25 27.33 -12.26 -5.60
N ASN A 26 26.42 -12.56 -6.51
CA ASN A 26 26.74 -13.24 -7.78
C ASN A 26 27.13 -12.26 -8.91
N GLY A 27 27.41 -10.99 -8.61
CA GLY A 27 27.76 -9.97 -9.59
C GLY A 27 26.62 -9.60 -10.56
N LYS A 28 25.36 -9.91 -10.22
CA LYS A 28 24.19 -9.52 -11.03
C LYS A 28 23.60 -8.22 -10.51
N LEU A 29 23.20 -7.36 -11.43
CA LEU A 29 22.52 -6.11 -11.12
C LEU A 29 21.05 -6.37 -10.76
N VAL A 30 20.64 -5.92 -9.57
CA VAL A 30 19.29 -6.10 -9.04
C VAL A 30 18.62 -4.75 -8.88
N PRO A 31 17.45 -4.50 -9.51
CA PRO A 31 16.69 -3.28 -9.29
C PRO A 31 16.03 -3.33 -7.90
N VAL A 32 16.23 -2.28 -7.12
CA VAL A 32 15.65 -2.17 -5.77
C VAL A 32 14.91 -0.85 -5.60
N THR A 33 13.86 -0.87 -4.81
CA THR A 33 13.21 0.32 -4.29
C THR A 33 13.71 0.59 -2.88
N VAL A 34 14.10 1.82 -2.61
CA VAL A 34 14.53 2.28 -1.28
C VAL A 34 13.33 2.89 -0.58
N ILE A 35 13.02 2.38 0.61
CA ILE A 35 11.95 2.83 1.49
C ILE A 35 12.58 3.27 2.80
N GLU A 36 12.33 4.51 3.21
CA GLU A 36 12.68 5.02 4.52
C GLU A 36 11.62 4.59 5.52
N LEU A 37 12.02 3.86 6.54
CA LEU A 37 11.18 3.39 7.65
C LEU A 37 11.63 4.09 8.94
N ALA A 38 11.35 5.40 9.04
CA ALA A 38 11.57 6.10 10.30
C ALA A 38 10.66 5.51 11.41
N PRO A 39 10.99 5.68 12.70
CA PRO A 39 10.25 5.06 13.79
C PRO A 39 8.74 5.30 13.70
N ASN A 40 7.98 4.22 13.80
CA ASN A 40 6.53 4.24 13.91
C ASN A 40 6.15 4.14 15.38
N VAL A 41 5.08 4.80 15.79
CA VAL A 41 4.66 4.82 17.20
C VAL A 41 3.30 4.15 17.34
N VAL A 42 3.14 3.28 18.33
CA VAL A 42 1.86 2.64 18.65
C VAL A 42 0.95 3.66 19.33
N THR A 43 -0.20 3.92 18.72
CA THR A 43 -1.17 4.92 19.22
C THR A 43 -2.41 4.28 19.84
N GLN A 44 -2.76 3.05 19.47
CA GLN A 44 -3.89 2.33 20.04
C GLN A 44 -3.73 0.82 19.85
N ILE A 45 -4.21 0.06 20.82
CA ILE A 45 -4.31 -1.39 20.76
C ILE A 45 -5.79 -1.74 20.75
N ARG A 46 -6.22 -2.51 19.75
CA ARG A 46 -7.57 -3.03 19.59
C ARG A 46 -7.67 -4.43 20.16
N THR A 47 -8.70 -4.67 20.96
CA THR A 47 -8.94 -5.98 21.58
C THR A 47 -10.31 -6.52 21.17
N PRO A 48 -10.49 -7.86 21.12
CA PRO A 48 -11.77 -8.47 20.75
C PRO A 48 -12.92 -8.07 21.68
N GLU A 49 -12.64 -7.85 22.97
CA GLU A 49 -13.64 -7.49 23.96
C GLU A 49 -14.28 -6.12 23.72
N LYS A 50 -13.48 -5.13 23.32
CA LYS A 50 -13.94 -3.75 23.12
C LYS A 50 -14.28 -3.46 21.66
N ASP A 51 -13.44 -3.94 20.74
CA ASP A 51 -13.47 -3.53 19.33
C ASP A 51 -13.96 -4.67 18.41
N GLY A 52 -14.08 -5.91 18.92
CA GLY A 52 -14.49 -7.08 18.15
C GLY A 52 -13.38 -7.71 17.30
N TYR A 53 -12.14 -7.20 17.36
CA TYR A 53 -10.98 -7.72 16.63
C TYR A 53 -9.66 -7.30 17.28
N ASN A 54 -8.60 -8.06 17.00
CA ASN A 54 -7.24 -7.72 17.40
C ASN A 54 -6.55 -6.87 16.33
N ALA A 55 -5.99 -5.73 16.73
CA ALA A 55 -5.14 -4.90 15.87
C ALA A 55 -4.27 -3.94 16.69
N VAL A 56 -3.18 -3.51 16.08
CA VAL A 56 -2.31 -2.44 16.59
C VAL A 56 -2.38 -1.27 15.64
N GLN A 57 -2.71 -0.10 16.16
CA GLN A 57 -2.70 1.13 15.40
C GLN A 57 -1.32 1.78 15.52
N ILE A 58 -0.70 2.04 14.38
CA ILE A 58 0.62 2.67 14.28
C ILE A 58 0.52 4.03 13.58
N ALA A 59 1.35 4.96 14.02
CA ALA A 59 1.40 6.31 13.47
C ALA A 59 2.82 6.65 12.98
N TYR A 60 2.88 7.40 11.86
CA TYR A 60 4.12 7.73 11.17
C TYR A 60 4.10 9.17 10.63
N GLY A 61 5.30 9.76 10.53
CA GLY A 61 5.53 11.06 9.93
C GLY A 61 5.12 12.22 10.84
N GLN A 62 5.97 13.19 10.98
CA GLN A 62 5.71 14.37 11.81
C GLN A 62 4.66 15.28 11.19
N ILE A 63 3.87 15.94 12.02
CA ILE A 63 2.91 16.96 11.64
C ILE A 63 3.01 18.13 12.66
N ASP A 64 2.86 19.35 12.16
CA ASP A 64 2.75 20.53 13.01
C ASP A 64 1.48 20.40 13.87
N PRO A 65 1.57 20.48 15.22
CA PRO A 65 0.42 20.39 16.12
C PRO A 65 -0.71 21.36 15.79
N ARG A 66 -0.38 22.53 15.24
CA ARG A 66 -1.37 23.53 14.81
C ARG A 66 -2.28 23.06 13.68
N LYS A 67 -1.87 22.04 12.94
CA LYS A 67 -2.63 21.45 11.82
C LYS A 67 -3.46 20.24 12.24
N VAL A 68 -3.45 19.89 13.51
CA VAL A 68 -4.19 18.76 14.06
C VAL A 68 -5.46 19.27 14.73
N ASN A 69 -6.59 18.64 14.45
CA ASN A 69 -7.85 18.97 15.08
C ASN A 69 -7.93 18.41 16.51
N LYS A 70 -8.81 19.02 17.35
CA LYS A 70 -8.96 18.62 18.76
C LYS A 70 -9.21 17.12 19.00
N PRO A 71 -10.09 16.42 18.25
CA PRO A 71 -10.28 14.98 18.44
C PRO A 71 -9.01 14.15 18.21
N LEU A 72 -8.25 14.48 17.17
CA LEU A 72 -6.98 13.77 16.90
C LEU A 72 -5.90 14.12 17.95
N THR A 73 -5.86 15.37 18.42
CA THR A 73 -4.93 15.75 19.49
C THR A 73 -5.21 14.92 20.73
N ALA A 74 -6.46 14.85 21.18
CA ALA A 74 -6.85 14.04 22.34
C ALA A 74 -6.53 12.53 22.14
N HIS A 75 -6.68 12.03 20.90
CA HIS A 75 -6.32 10.66 20.58
C HIS A 75 -4.82 10.37 20.78
N PHE A 76 -3.95 11.27 20.32
CA PHE A 76 -2.50 11.13 20.50
C PHE A 76 -2.06 11.37 21.95
N GLU A 77 -2.70 12.31 22.65
CA GLU A 77 -2.47 12.58 24.08
C GLU A 77 -2.80 11.37 24.94
N ALA A 78 -3.90 10.66 24.63
CA ALA A 78 -4.29 9.42 25.33
C ALA A 78 -3.24 8.31 25.19
N ALA A 79 -2.48 8.32 24.09
CA ALA A 79 -1.36 7.40 23.87
C ALA A 79 -0.02 7.94 24.41
N GLY A 80 0.04 9.18 24.92
CA GLY A 80 1.25 9.82 25.41
C GLY A 80 2.26 10.17 24.30
N VAL A 81 1.80 10.34 23.05
CA VAL A 81 2.67 10.55 21.88
C VAL A 81 2.38 11.87 21.17
N THR A 82 3.41 12.40 20.51
CA THR A 82 3.23 13.58 19.66
C THR A 82 2.41 13.23 18.41
N PRO A 83 1.55 14.15 17.94
CA PRO A 83 0.74 13.92 16.76
C PRO A 83 1.57 13.50 15.52
N ARG A 84 1.06 12.52 14.78
CA ARG A 84 1.65 12.02 13.55
C ARG A 84 0.69 12.21 12.38
N ARG A 85 1.25 12.25 11.17
CA ARG A 85 0.47 12.57 9.97
C ARG A 85 -0.33 11.41 9.41
N HIS A 86 0.23 10.20 9.50
CA HIS A 86 -0.34 8.99 8.91
C HIS A 86 -0.59 7.98 10.00
N VAL A 87 -1.81 7.46 10.05
CA VAL A 87 -2.24 6.45 11.00
C VAL A 87 -2.80 5.28 10.22
N THR A 88 -2.43 4.06 10.61
CA THR A 88 -2.96 2.82 10.02
C THR A 88 -3.04 1.73 11.07
N GLU A 89 -3.87 0.72 10.81
CA GLU A 89 -4.00 -0.43 11.69
C GLU A 89 -3.39 -1.67 11.04
N ILE A 90 -2.72 -2.46 11.86
CA ILE A 90 -2.21 -3.78 11.52
C ILE A 90 -3.05 -4.78 12.31
N ARG A 91 -3.81 -5.59 11.60
CA ARG A 91 -4.53 -6.70 12.22
C ARG A 91 -3.53 -7.82 12.49
N THR A 92 -3.32 -8.15 13.76
CA THR A 92 -2.40 -9.18 14.20
C THR A 92 -3.04 -9.98 15.35
N ALA A 93 -2.66 -11.24 15.49
CA ALA A 93 -3.06 -12.05 16.64
C ALA A 93 -2.33 -11.57 17.91
N ASP A 94 -1.10 -11.09 17.76
CA ASP A 94 -0.15 -10.74 18.82
C ASP A 94 -0.29 -9.29 19.29
N ALA A 95 -1.52 -8.74 19.25
CA ALA A 95 -1.75 -7.34 19.64
C ALA A 95 -1.42 -7.05 21.11
N ALA A 96 -1.46 -8.07 21.97
CA ALA A 96 -1.14 -7.96 23.39
C ALA A 96 0.36 -7.73 23.68
N ASP A 97 1.24 -8.05 22.72
CA ASP A 97 2.69 -7.90 22.88
C ASP A 97 3.17 -6.46 22.71
N TYR A 98 2.27 -5.57 22.27
CA TYR A 98 2.58 -4.17 22.03
C TYR A 98 2.13 -3.30 23.20
N ALA A 99 2.87 -2.22 23.45
CA ALA A 99 2.53 -1.21 24.44
C ALA A 99 2.18 0.14 23.78
N LEU A 100 1.27 0.90 24.41
CA LEU A 100 0.96 2.27 23.96
C LEU A 100 2.21 3.14 24.06
N GLY A 101 2.44 3.97 23.04
CA GLY A 101 3.63 4.82 22.94
C GLY A 101 4.92 4.09 22.53
N GLN A 102 4.89 2.77 22.35
CA GLN A 102 6.04 1.99 21.91
C GLN A 102 6.50 2.46 20.52
N GLU A 103 7.80 2.67 20.37
CA GLU A 103 8.42 2.95 19.08
C GLU A 103 8.81 1.65 18.38
N LEU A 104 8.36 1.52 17.13
CA LEU A 104 8.71 0.40 16.26
C LEU A 104 9.79 0.87 15.29
N THR A 105 10.93 0.21 15.33
CA THR A 105 12.07 0.45 14.44
C THR A 105 12.19 -0.64 13.39
N VAL A 106 13.02 -0.42 12.38
CA VAL A 106 13.28 -1.42 11.33
C VAL A 106 13.93 -2.67 11.91
N ASP A 107 14.77 -2.45 12.93
CA ASP A 107 15.45 -3.52 13.66
C ASP A 107 14.45 -4.46 14.33
N GLY A 108 14.64 -5.75 14.15
CA GLY A 108 13.73 -6.79 14.67
C GLY A 108 12.37 -6.88 13.95
N THR A 109 12.07 -5.97 13.01
CA THR A 109 10.82 -6.00 12.23
C THR A 109 10.99 -6.70 10.89
N PHE A 110 12.06 -6.40 10.16
CA PHE A 110 12.34 -6.99 8.85
C PHE A 110 13.77 -7.52 8.77
N GLU A 111 13.93 -8.61 8.01
CA GLU A 111 15.21 -9.28 7.79
C GLU A 111 15.53 -9.38 6.30
N ALA A 112 16.82 -9.42 5.95
CA ALA A 112 17.25 -9.64 4.58
C ALA A 112 16.80 -11.04 4.09
N GLY A 113 16.34 -11.12 2.85
CA GLY A 113 15.78 -12.34 2.27
C GLY A 113 14.30 -12.59 2.59
N GLN A 114 13.72 -11.92 3.57
CA GLN A 114 12.30 -12.04 3.93
C GLN A 114 11.39 -11.62 2.77
N LEU A 115 10.22 -12.27 2.66
CA LEU A 115 9.16 -11.86 1.76
C LEU A 115 8.23 -10.83 2.44
N VAL A 116 7.96 -9.74 1.74
CA VAL A 116 7.10 -8.66 2.21
C VAL A 116 6.04 -8.29 1.18
N ASP A 117 4.89 -7.85 1.67
CA ASP A 117 3.84 -7.20 0.87
C ASP A 117 3.95 -5.69 1.04
N VAL A 118 3.96 -4.96 -0.06
CA VAL A 118 4.00 -3.50 -0.01
C VAL A 118 2.73 -2.90 -0.57
N VAL A 119 2.04 -2.13 0.26
CA VAL A 119 0.79 -1.46 -0.05
C VAL A 119 1.05 0.04 -0.25
N GLY A 120 0.52 0.60 -1.31
CA GLY A 120 0.64 2.03 -1.56
C GLY A 120 -0.47 2.54 -2.48
N THR A 121 -0.53 3.85 -2.65
CA THR A 121 -1.45 4.48 -3.59
C THR A 121 -0.75 4.65 -4.94
N SER A 122 -1.30 4.06 -5.98
CA SER A 122 -0.76 4.14 -7.34
C SER A 122 -0.75 5.57 -7.87
N LYS A 123 0.12 5.85 -8.84
CA LYS A 123 0.13 7.15 -9.53
C LYS A 123 -1.19 7.38 -10.25
N GLY A 124 -1.81 8.54 -10.05
CA GLY A 124 -3.01 8.93 -10.79
C GLY A 124 -2.71 9.11 -12.29
N LYS A 125 -3.64 8.68 -13.14
CA LYS A 125 -3.56 8.80 -14.61
C LYS A 125 -4.73 9.61 -15.19
N GLY A 126 -5.50 10.28 -14.30
CA GLY A 126 -6.67 11.06 -14.68
C GLY A 126 -7.80 10.19 -15.22
N THR A 127 -8.67 10.79 -16.04
CA THR A 127 -9.71 10.07 -16.79
C THR A 127 -9.08 9.39 -17.99
N ALA A 128 -9.19 8.07 -18.06
CA ALA A 128 -8.62 7.25 -19.13
C ALA A 128 -9.73 6.59 -19.95
N GLY A 129 -9.54 6.52 -21.26
CA GLY A 129 -10.39 5.78 -22.17
C GLY A 129 -10.23 4.27 -21.97
N VAL A 130 -11.17 3.51 -22.54
CA VAL A 130 -11.25 2.05 -22.38
C VAL A 130 -10.01 1.30 -22.88
N MET A 131 -9.32 1.81 -23.87
CA MET A 131 -8.10 1.20 -24.37
C MET A 131 -6.96 1.26 -23.32
N LYS A 132 -6.76 2.43 -22.69
CA LYS A 132 -5.73 2.60 -21.65
C LYS A 132 -6.13 1.94 -20.32
N ARG A 133 -7.42 2.02 -19.96
CA ARG A 133 -7.91 1.56 -18.66
C ARG A 133 -8.12 0.06 -18.61
N HIS A 134 -8.60 -0.54 -19.70
CA HIS A 134 -9.02 -1.94 -19.74
C HIS A 134 -8.39 -2.76 -20.87
N ASN A 135 -7.42 -2.17 -21.59
CA ASN A 135 -6.74 -2.83 -22.71
C ASN A 135 -7.67 -3.26 -23.84
N PHE A 136 -8.72 -2.48 -24.14
CA PHE A 136 -9.60 -2.74 -25.27
C PHE A 136 -8.84 -2.58 -26.58
N LYS A 137 -9.12 -3.46 -27.54
CA LYS A 137 -8.44 -3.49 -28.84
C LYS A 137 -8.76 -2.26 -29.70
N GLY A 138 -9.99 -1.73 -29.57
CA GLY A 138 -10.49 -0.66 -30.44
C GLY A 138 -10.92 -1.22 -31.81
N VAL A 139 -11.13 -0.32 -32.76
CA VAL A 139 -11.54 -0.64 -34.14
C VAL A 139 -10.44 -0.19 -35.08
N SER A 140 -10.21 -0.93 -36.17
CA SER A 140 -9.22 -0.61 -37.20
C SER A 140 -9.45 0.79 -37.80
N ALA A 141 -8.38 1.41 -38.33
CA ALA A 141 -8.46 2.74 -38.94
C ALA A 141 -8.96 2.71 -40.39
N SER A 142 -9.46 1.58 -40.90
CA SER A 142 -9.90 1.34 -42.26
C SER A 142 -11.29 0.71 -42.32
N HIS A 143 -11.76 0.38 -43.53
CA HIS A 143 -13.05 -0.29 -43.77
C HIS A 143 -14.24 0.48 -43.20
N GLY A 144 -14.29 1.81 -43.36
CA GLY A 144 -15.41 2.67 -42.98
C GLY A 144 -15.63 2.81 -41.45
N ALA A 145 -14.63 2.51 -40.64
CA ALA A 145 -14.73 2.57 -39.18
C ALA A 145 -15.04 3.98 -38.64
N HIS A 146 -14.81 5.04 -39.41
CA HIS A 146 -15.11 6.44 -39.07
C HIS A 146 -14.58 6.82 -37.66
N ARG A 147 -15.31 7.54 -36.84
CA ARG A 147 -14.89 8.10 -35.53
C ARG A 147 -14.97 7.10 -34.38
N ASN A 148 -14.88 5.80 -34.62
CA ASN A 148 -15.07 4.75 -33.59
C ASN A 148 -13.78 4.08 -33.10
N HIS A 149 -12.61 4.50 -33.59
CA HIS A 149 -11.31 3.82 -33.37
C HIS A 149 -11.00 3.51 -31.92
N ARG A 150 -11.33 4.39 -30.98
CA ARG A 150 -10.97 4.27 -29.58
C ARG A 150 -12.15 4.13 -28.63
N LYS A 151 -13.34 3.89 -29.17
CA LYS A 151 -14.58 3.71 -28.39
C LYS A 151 -14.71 2.30 -27.81
N PRO A 152 -15.55 2.10 -26.77
CA PRO A 152 -15.74 0.79 -26.14
C PRO A 152 -16.45 -0.23 -27.03
N GLY A 153 -17.20 0.23 -28.04
CA GLY A 153 -18.11 -0.63 -28.82
C GLY A 153 -19.46 -0.77 -28.14
N SER A 154 -20.16 -1.88 -28.40
CA SER A 154 -21.45 -2.16 -27.77
C SER A 154 -21.29 -2.34 -26.25
N ILE A 155 -22.24 -1.80 -25.50
CA ILE A 155 -22.29 -1.91 -24.03
C ILE A 155 -23.45 -2.80 -23.54
N GLY A 156 -24.24 -3.36 -24.46
CA GLY A 156 -25.35 -4.23 -24.12
C GLY A 156 -26.16 -4.66 -25.35
N ALA A 157 -27.23 -5.38 -25.10
CA ALA A 157 -28.21 -5.79 -26.10
C ALA A 157 -29.42 -4.83 -26.09
N SER A 158 -30.42 -5.10 -26.97
CA SER A 158 -31.62 -4.26 -27.15
C SER A 158 -32.59 -4.36 -25.98
N SER A 159 -33.80 -4.82 -26.25
CA SER A 159 -34.95 -4.87 -25.30
C SER A 159 -34.73 -5.81 -24.10
N THR A 160 -33.92 -6.83 -24.26
CA THR A 160 -33.55 -7.75 -23.17
C THR A 160 -32.03 -7.72 -23.01
N PRO A 161 -31.49 -7.37 -21.82
CA PRO A 161 -32.11 -7.13 -20.50
C PRO A 161 -32.57 -5.68 -20.26
N SER A 162 -32.66 -4.80 -21.24
CA SER A 162 -33.05 -3.37 -21.14
C SER A 162 -32.22 -2.55 -20.16
N ARG A 163 -30.98 -2.97 -19.86
CA ARG A 163 -30.04 -2.29 -18.95
C ARG A 163 -28.62 -2.62 -19.31
N VAL A 164 -27.68 -1.77 -18.85
CA VAL A 164 -26.25 -2.08 -18.84
C VAL A 164 -25.94 -2.81 -17.55
N PHE A 165 -25.23 -3.92 -17.64
CA PHE A 165 -24.85 -4.69 -16.46
C PHE A 165 -23.87 -3.93 -15.57
N LYS A 166 -24.00 -4.13 -14.25
CA LYS A 166 -23.03 -3.61 -13.28
C LYS A 166 -21.63 -4.19 -13.57
N GLY A 167 -20.58 -3.37 -13.40
CA GLY A 167 -19.22 -3.80 -13.66
C GLY A 167 -18.80 -3.76 -15.13
N MET A 168 -19.66 -3.31 -16.06
CA MET A 168 -19.28 -3.10 -17.46
C MET A 168 -18.06 -2.17 -17.55
N ARG A 169 -17.04 -2.59 -18.28
CA ARG A 169 -15.79 -1.86 -18.43
C ARG A 169 -15.97 -0.63 -19.32
N MET A 170 -15.86 0.55 -18.73
CA MET A 170 -16.03 1.84 -19.39
C MET A 170 -14.86 2.76 -19.10
N ALA A 171 -14.78 3.87 -19.83
CA ALA A 171 -13.88 4.97 -19.52
C ALA A 171 -14.13 5.50 -18.09
N GLY A 172 -13.12 6.06 -17.48
CA GLY A 172 -13.22 6.65 -16.14
C GLY A 172 -11.86 6.87 -15.50
N ARG A 173 -11.89 7.21 -14.22
CA ARG A 173 -10.67 7.49 -13.45
C ARG A 173 -9.78 6.25 -13.36
N MET A 174 -8.50 6.45 -13.58
CA MET A 174 -7.47 5.41 -13.50
C MET A 174 -6.34 5.85 -12.60
N GLY A 175 -5.84 4.94 -11.76
CA GLY A 175 -4.83 5.25 -10.75
C GLY A 175 -5.37 6.05 -9.57
N GLY A 176 -4.50 6.38 -8.62
CA GLY A 176 -4.91 6.93 -7.32
C GLY A 176 -5.62 5.92 -6.45
N GLU A 177 -5.44 4.64 -6.71
CA GLU A 177 -6.06 3.51 -6.04
C GLU A 177 -5.05 2.84 -5.09
N ARG A 178 -5.56 2.23 -4.03
CA ARG A 178 -4.76 1.39 -3.14
C ARG A 178 -4.38 0.11 -3.86
N VAL A 179 -3.08 -0.11 -4.03
CA VAL A 179 -2.51 -1.28 -4.71
C VAL A 179 -1.56 -1.99 -3.76
N THR A 180 -1.62 -3.30 -3.73
CA THR A 180 -0.68 -4.16 -2.99
C THR A 180 0.17 -4.93 -3.99
N VAL A 181 1.49 -4.83 -3.85
CA VAL A 181 2.44 -5.71 -4.53
C VAL A 181 2.85 -6.77 -3.53
N LEU A 182 2.57 -8.01 -3.87
CA LEU A 182 2.77 -9.16 -3.01
C LEU A 182 4.16 -9.78 -3.21
N ASN A 183 4.68 -10.43 -2.16
CA ASN A 183 5.85 -11.31 -2.22
C ASN A 183 7.10 -10.62 -2.80
N LEU A 184 7.38 -9.40 -2.38
CA LEU A 184 8.64 -8.75 -2.70
C LEU A 184 9.72 -9.22 -1.72
N THR A 185 10.92 -9.51 -2.23
CA THR A 185 12.05 -9.92 -1.40
C THR A 185 12.76 -8.70 -0.83
N VAL A 186 13.01 -8.68 0.46
CA VAL A 186 13.90 -7.71 1.10
C VAL A 186 15.34 -8.01 0.67
N HIS A 187 15.98 -7.07 0.01
CA HIS A 187 17.37 -7.22 -0.43
C HIS A 187 18.34 -6.95 0.70
N ALA A 188 18.15 -5.86 1.42
CA ALA A 188 18.96 -5.45 2.56
C ALA A 188 18.17 -4.54 3.49
N VAL A 189 18.60 -4.49 4.75
CA VAL A 189 18.09 -3.60 5.79
C VAL A 189 19.26 -2.79 6.32
N ASP A 190 19.17 -1.47 6.27
CA ASP A 190 20.13 -0.54 6.87
C ASP A 190 19.50 0.04 8.14
N VAL A 191 19.86 -0.52 9.28
CA VAL A 191 19.28 -0.16 10.58
C VAL A 191 19.71 1.25 10.99
N GLU A 192 20.97 1.65 10.72
CA GLU A 192 21.48 2.96 11.10
C GLU A 192 20.74 4.11 10.42
N LYS A 193 20.42 3.92 9.14
CA LYS A 193 19.68 4.91 8.33
C LYS A 193 18.20 4.70 8.32
N GLY A 194 17.69 3.60 8.89
CA GLY A 194 16.27 3.23 8.81
C GLY A 194 15.80 2.97 7.39
N LEU A 195 16.63 2.33 6.54
CA LEU A 195 16.30 2.07 5.15
C LEU A 195 16.04 0.60 4.91
N LEU A 196 14.96 0.35 4.15
CA LEU A 196 14.60 -0.97 3.64
C LEU A 196 14.76 -0.98 2.12
N LEU A 197 15.60 -1.87 1.61
CA LEU A 197 15.80 -2.09 0.18
C LEU A 197 14.98 -3.29 -0.25
N VAL A 198 13.96 -3.08 -1.07
CA VAL A 198 13.07 -4.13 -1.56
C VAL A 198 13.31 -4.37 -3.04
N LYS A 199 13.48 -5.62 -3.45
CA LYS A 199 13.71 -6.01 -4.85
C LYS A 199 12.46 -5.74 -5.69
N GLY A 200 12.60 -4.89 -6.73
CA GLY A 200 11.53 -4.61 -7.68
C GLY A 200 10.81 -3.28 -7.43
N ALA A 201 9.67 -3.14 -8.07
CA ALA A 201 8.88 -1.91 -8.08
C ALA A 201 7.85 -1.88 -6.95
N VAL A 202 7.68 -0.71 -6.34
CA VAL A 202 6.72 -0.43 -5.27
C VAL A 202 5.70 0.61 -5.77
N PRO A 203 4.41 0.51 -5.42
CA PRO A 203 3.40 1.45 -5.89
C PRO A 203 3.64 2.88 -5.40
N GLY A 204 3.16 3.84 -6.16
CA GLY A 204 3.22 5.26 -5.83
C GLY A 204 4.41 6.02 -6.42
N ALA A 205 4.41 7.34 -6.22
CA ALA A 205 5.47 8.25 -6.59
C ALA A 205 6.55 8.31 -5.50
N ARG A 206 7.69 8.95 -5.79
CA ARG A 206 8.68 9.32 -4.77
C ARG A 206 8.03 10.23 -3.71
N GLY A 207 8.43 10.07 -2.46
CA GLY A 207 7.89 10.82 -1.32
C GLY A 207 6.48 10.37 -0.89
N ARG A 208 5.90 9.34 -1.50
CA ARG A 208 4.61 8.79 -1.07
C ARG A 208 4.80 7.75 0.03
N ILE A 209 3.81 7.74 0.93
CA ILE A 209 3.74 6.77 2.00
C ILE A 209 3.39 5.39 1.42
N VAL A 210 4.08 4.39 1.93
CA VAL A 210 3.82 2.97 1.69
C VAL A 210 3.70 2.25 3.02
N PHE A 211 2.92 1.20 3.04
CA PHE A 211 2.81 0.30 4.17
C PHE A 211 3.48 -1.02 3.79
N VAL A 212 4.48 -1.40 4.54
CA VAL A 212 5.23 -2.64 4.37
C VAL A 212 4.82 -3.59 5.48
N ARG A 213 4.50 -4.82 5.13
CA ARG A 213 4.16 -5.88 6.09
C ARG A 213 4.79 -7.20 5.65
N ASN A 214 4.92 -8.15 6.56
CA ASN A 214 5.30 -9.50 6.18
C ASN A 214 4.31 -10.10 5.16
N ALA A 215 4.80 -10.93 4.26
CA ALA A 215 3.97 -11.52 3.22
C ALA A 215 2.91 -12.46 3.82
N VAL A 216 1.70 -12.38 3.31
CA VAL A 216 0.59 -13.27 3.71
C VAL A 216 0.66 -14.61 2.96
N LYS A 217 1.21 -14.59 1.73
CA LYS A 217 1.37 -15.76 0.86
C LYS A 217 2.85 -15.97 0.58
N GLY A 218 3.33 -17.20 0.71
CA GLY A 218 4.73 -17.54 0.43
C GLY A 218 5.66 -17.42 1.64
N ALA A 219 5.11 -17.27 2.83
CA ALA A 219 5.82 -17.47 4.09
C ALA A 219 5.64 -18.89 4.57
#